data_5321ad533fcdb750cf1d18d561fffb46
#
_entry.id   5321ad533fcdb750cf1d18d561fffb46
#
_cell.length_a   1.000
_cell.length_b   1.000
_cell.length_c   1.000
_cell.angle_alpha   90.00
_cell.angle_beta   90.00
_cell.angle_gamma   90.00
#
_symmetry.space_group_name_H-M   'P 1'
#
loop_
_entity.id
_entity.type
_entity.pdbx_description
1 polymer ?
#
loop_
_entity_poly.entity_id
_entity_poly.type
_entity_poly.pdbx_seq_one_letter_code
_entity_poly.pdbx_strand_id
1 'polypeptide(L)'
;MDALDVLKQEHRQIQHVLDVLARAVKRGREGEFVSASLVLRAANFFLTYVDGSHHAKEMVLFQTMLVHRLPLATGLLSQVSGEHGTGSEQALALQRAAEGTLREGAAPEPMLDAAEAYL
;
A
#
# COMPACT_ATOMS: atom_id res chain seq x y z
N MET A 1 4.26 6.62 24.03
CA MET A 1 4.04 5.60 22.98
C MET A 1 5.40 5.28 22.38
N ASP A 2 5.81 4.02 22.41
CA ASP A 2 7.09 3.64 21.82
C ASP A 2 6.98 3.42 20.29
N ALA A 3 8.13 3.20 19.63
CA ALA A 3 8.17 3.04 18.18
C ALA A 3 7.32 1.86 17.69
N LEU A 4 7.26 0.79 18.47
CA LEU A 4 6.50 -0.40 18.13
C LEU A 4 4.99 -0.13 18.17
N ASP A 5 4.53 0.64 19.17
CA ASP A 5 3.13 1.03 19.28
C ASP A 5 2.70 1.91 18.11
N VAL A 6 3.56 2.85 17.70
CA VAL A 6 3.31 3.70 16.52
C VAL A 6 3.17 2.84 15.27
N LEU A 7 4.07 1.89 15.05
CA LEU A 7 4.00 0.99 13.89
C LEU A 7 2.74 0.14 13.90
N LYS A 8 2.31 -0.35 15.06
CA LYS A 8 1.07 -1.11 15.18
C LYS A 8 -0.16 -0.28 14.81
N GLN A 9 -0.21 0.99 15.23
CA GLN A 9 -1.29 1.90 14.85
C GLN A 9 -1.29 2.17 13.35
N GLU A 10 -0.10 2.39 12.77
CA GLU A 10 0.04 2.60 11.33
C GLU A 10 -0.41 1.38 10.54
N HIS A 11 -0.09 0.18 11.01
CA HIS A 11 -0.57 -1.06 10.39
C HIS A 11 -2.09 -1.17 10.39
N ARG A 12 -2.74 -0.77 11.48
CA ARG A 12 -4.21 -0.77 11.55
C ARG A 12 -4.83 0.19 10.54
N GLN A 13 -4.25 1.38 10.39
CA GLN A 13 -4.71 2.37 9.42
C GLN A 13 -4.52 1.86 7.99
N ILE A 14 -3.38 1.27 7.71
CA ILE A 14 -3.10 0.65 6.40
C ILE A 14 -4.11 -0.47 6.12
N GLN A 15 -4.33 -1.34 7.09
CA GLN A 15 -5.29 -2.44 6.94
C GLN A 15 -6.71 -1.92 6.68
N HIS A 16 -7.09 -0.83 7.32
CA HIS A 16 -8.40 -0.21 7.09
C HIS A 16 -8.55 0.24 5.63
N VAL A 17 -7.54 0.90 5.08
CA VAL A 17 -7.59 1.35 3.68
C VAL A 17 -7.57 0.15 2.73
N LEU A 18 -6.79 -0.89 3.02
CA LEU A 18 -6.80 -2.13 2.24
C LEU A 18 -8.18 -2.79 2.25
N ASP A 19 -8.86 -2.80 3.38
CA ASP A 19 -10.21 -3.38 3.49
C ASP A 19 -11.22 -2.58 2.67
N VAL A 20 -11.13 -1.25 2.68
CA VAL A 20 -11.97 -0.38 1.85
C VAL A 20 -11.74 -0.67 0.37
N LEU A 21 -10.48 -0.76 -0.05
CA LEU A 21 -10.12 -1.08 -1.43
C LEU A 21 -10.62 -2.46 -1.84
N ALA A 22 -10.47 -3.46 -0.99
CA ALA A 22 -10.95 -4.82 -1.25
C ALA A 22 -12.46 -4.86 -1.47
N ARG A 23 -13.23 -4.11 -0.67
CA ARG A 23 -14.68 -4.00 -0.85
C ARG A 23 -15.05 -3.32 -2.16
N ALA A 24 -14.32 -2.27 -2.52
CA ALA A 24 -14.53 -1.57 -3.79
C ALA A 24 -14.30 -2.50 -4.98
N VAL A 25 -13.23 -3.28 -4.95
CA VAL A 25 -12.93 -4.27 -6.00
C VAL A 25 -14.05 -5.31 -6.10
N LYS A 26 -14.48 -5.85 -4.96
CA LYS A 26 -15.56 -6.85 -4.93
C LYS A 26 -16.83 -6.30 -5.58
N ARG A 27 -17.24 -5.09 -5.21
CA ARG A 27 -18.43 -4.45 -5.78
C ARG A 27 -18.28 -4.19 -7.27
N GLY A 28 -17.09 -3.72 -7.68
CA GLY A 28 -16.80 -3.49 -9.09
C GLY A 28 -16.89 -4.75 -9.93
N ARG A 29 -16.40 -5.88 -9.40
CA ARG A 29 -16.51 -7.18 -10.07
C ARG A 29 -17.95 -7.68 -10.16
N GLU A 30 -18.81 -7.23 -9.26
CA GLU A 30 -20.24 -7.53 -9.27
C GLU A 30 -21.03 -6.57 -10.18
N GLY A 31 -20.36 -5.68 -10.90
CA GLY A 31 -20.99 -4.74 -11.83
C GLY A 31 -21.47 -3.47 -11.18
N GLU A 32 -21.17 -3.20 -9.93
CA GLU A 32 -21.52 -1.96 -9.25
C GLU A 32 -20.54 -0.85 -9.61
N PHE A 33 -20.99 0.39 -9.51
CA PHE A 33 -20.14 1.56 -9.74
C PHE A 33 -19.04 1.63 -8.67
N VAL A 34 -17.82 1.86 -9.12
CA VAL A 34 -16.67 2.11 -8.23
C VAL A 34 -16.10 3.49 -8.53
N SER A 35 -15.99 4.33 -7.51
CA SER A 35 -15.43 5.66 -7.65
C SER A 35 -13.93 5.59 -7.95
N ALA A 36 -13.52 6.04 -9.13
CA ALA A 36 -12.10 6.15 -9.48
C ALA A 36 -11.39 7.17 -8.58
N SER A 37 -12.10 8.21 -8.13
CA SER A 37 -11.57 9.17 -7.16
C SER A 37 -11.23 8.50 -5.83
N LEU A 38 -12.06 7.60 -5.33
CA LEU A 38 -11.79 6.84 -4.11
C LEU A 38 -10.54 5.96 -4.28
N VAL A 39 -10.45 5.25 -5.39
CA VAL A 39 -9.31 4.38 -5.68
C VAL A 39 -8.02 5.19 -5.81
N LEU A 40 -8.09 6.35 -6.48
CA LEU A 40 -6.95 7.25 -6.60
C LEU A 40 -6.47 7.75 -5.25
N ARG A 41 -7.40 8.10 -4.36
CA ARG A 41 -7.06 8.52 -3.00
C ARG A 41 -6.39 7.40 -2.20
N ALA A 42 -6.86 6.17 -2.36
CA ALA A 42 -6.23 5.01 -1.74
C ALA A 42 -4.80 4.81 -2.28
N ALA A 43 -4.61 4.89 -3.59
CA ALA A 43 -3.28 4.78 -4.20
C ALA A 43 -2.32 5.85 -3.70
N ASN A 44 -2.78 7.10 -3.60
CA ASN A 44 -1.98 8.20 -3.06
C ASN A 44 -1.63 7.97 -1.59
N PHE A 45 -2.54 7.43 -0.81
CA PHE A 45 -2.27 7.05 0.57
C PHE A 45 -1.15 6.01 0.65
N PHE A 46 -1.19 4.97 -0.18
CA PHE A 46 -0.14 3.95 -0.19
C PHE A 46 1.21 4.54 -0.61
N LEU A 47 1.24 5.41 -1.61
CA LEU A 47 2.49 6.01 -2.09
C LEU A 47 3.11 6.99 -1.08
N THR A 48 2.29 7.80 -0.41
CA THR A 48 2.79 8.82 0.50
C THR A 48 2.95 8.32 1.94
N TYR A 49 1.94 7.64 2.47
CA TYR A 49 1.93 7.21 3.86
C TYR A 49 2.69 5.89 4.05
N VAL A 50 2.40 4.88 3.22
CA VAL A 50 3.03 3.56 3.37
C VAL A 50 4.47 3.61 2.89
N ASP A 51 4.71 4.02 1.64
CA ASP A 51 6.05 4.01 1.05
C ASP A 51 6.95 5.11 1.63
N GLY A 52 6.39 6.31 1.87
CA GLY A 52 7.18 7.43 2.36
C GLY A 52 7.42 7.42 3.87
N SER A 53 6.36 7.31 4.66
CA SER A 53 6.44 7.48 6.12
C SER A 53 6.57 6.16 6.86
N HIS A 54 5.69 5.20 6.60
CA HIS A 54 5.63 3.95 7.35
C HIS A 54 6.86 3.08 7.10
N HIS A 55 7.23 2.87 5.84
CA HIS A 55 8.42 2.08 5.49
C HIS A 55 9.70 2.71 6.01
N ALA A 56 9.80 4.04 5.99
CA ALA A 56 10.95 4.74 6.56
C ALA A 56 11.13 4.43 8.05
N LYS A 57 10.02 4.38 8.81
CA LYS A 57 10.06 4.02 10.23
C LYS A 57 10.44 2.56 10.46
N GLU A 58 9.93 1.65 9.63
CA GLU A 58 10.31 0.25 9.69
C GLU A 58 11.80 0.07 9.42
N MET A 59 12.35 0.76 8.42
CA MET A 59 13.77 0.67 8.09
C MET A 59 14.64 1.17 9.24
N VAL A 60 14.25 2.27 9.89
CA VAL A 60 14.98 2.77 11.07
C VAL A 60 14.97 1.74 12.19
N LEU A 61 13.82 1.11 12.45
CA LEU A 61 13.71 0.08 13.47
C LEU A 61 14.63 -1.10 13.17
N PHE A 62 14.59 -1.63 11.95
CA PHE A 62 15.39 -2.77 11.56
C PHE A 62 16.89 -2.47 11.55
N GLN A 63 17.28 -1.27 11.13
CA GLN A 63 18.68 -0.83 11.21
C GLN A 63 19.17 -0.74 12.65
N THR A 64 18.32 -0.26 13.57
CA THR A 64 18.61 -0.22 14.99
C THR A 64 18.81 -1.63 15.54
N MET A 65 17.94 -2.56 15.15
CA MET A 65 18.08 -3.97 15.54
C MET A 65 19.40 -4.57 15.03
N LEU A 66 19.80 -4.21 13.82
CA LEU A 66 21.05 -4.68 13.22
C LEU A 66 22.26 -4.17 13.98
N VAL A 67 22.26 -2.89 14.39
CA VAL A 67 23.31 -2.29 15.22
C VAL A 67 23.47 -3.07 16.53
N HIS A 68 22.37 -3.50 17.13
CA HIS A 68 22.37 -4.31 18.35
C HIS A 68 22.61 -5.80 18.10
N ARG A 69 22.95 -6.19 16.85
CA ARG A 69 23.30 -7.56 16.46
C ARG A 69 22.21 -8.58 16.76
N LEU A 70 20.94 -8.20 16.56
CA LEU A 70 19.84 -9.13 16.71
C LEU A 70 19.82 -10.13 15.54
N PRO A 71 19.70 -11.44 15.78
CA PRO A 71 19.93 -12.47 14.76
C PRO A 71 19.05 -12.38 13.50
N LEU A 72 17.82 -11.90 13.64
CA LEU A 72 16.87 -11.85 12.53
C LEU A 72 16.89 -10.54 11.73
N ALA A 73 17.66 -9.54 12.19
CA ALA A 73 17.60 -8.19 11.60
C ALA A 73 18.01 -8.16 10.13
N THR A 74 19.06 -8.88 9.74
CA THR A 74 19.55 -8.90 8.34
C THR A 74 18.50 -9.49 7.40
N GLY A 75 17.89 -10.61 7.79
CA GLY A 75 16.85 -11.26 7.00
C GLY A 75 15.61 -10.39 6.85
N LEU A 76 15.19 -9.74 7.95
CA LEU A 76 14.04 -8.83 7.95
C LEU A 76 14.28 -7.62 7.02
N LEU A 77 15.46 -7.02 7.08
CA LEU A 77 15.83 -5.90 6.22
C LEU A 77 15.78 -6.28 4.74
N SER A 78 16.34 -7.42 4.39
CA SER A 78 16.36 -7.91 3.01
C SER A 78 14.94 -8.17 2.49
N GLN A 79 14.11 -8.86 3.28
CA GLN A 79 12.73 -9.16 2.92
C GLN A 79 11.90 -7.90 2.76
N VAL A 80 11.95 -6.99 3.72
CA VAL A 80 11.16 -5.75 3.70
C VAL A 80 11.57 -4.86 2.53
N SER A 81 12.87 -4.74 2.24
CA SER A 81 13.35 -3.96 1.11
C SER A 81 12.81 -4.48 -0.23
N GLY A 82 12.75 -5.81 -0.40
CA GLY A 82 12.17 -6.42 -1.59
C GLY A 82 10.66 -6.16 -1.71
N GLU A 83 9.94 -6.29 -0.60
CA GLU A 83 8.49 -6.03 -0.55
C GLU A 83 8.18 -4.55 -0.83
N HIS A 84 9.01 -3.61 -0.34
CA HIS A 84 8.85 -2.18 -0.61
C HIS A 84 8.92 -1.88 -2.11
N GLY A 85 9.90 -2.43 -2.81
CA GLY A 85 10.06 -2.21 -4.25
C GLY A 85 8.84 -2.67 -5.04
N THR A 86 8.37 -3.87 -4.78
CA THR A 86 7.19 -4.44 -5.44
C THR A 86 5.93 -3.66 -5.08
N GLY A 87 5.75 -3.31 -3.80
CA GLY A 87 4.60 -2.55 -3.33
C GLY A 87 4.51 -1.17 -3.97
N SER A 88 5.65 -0.46 -4.09
CA SER A 88 5.69 0.86 -4.73
C SER A 88 5.33 0.80 -6.19
N GLU A 89 5.82 -0.20 -6.92
CA GLU A 89 5.46 -0.41 -8.33
C GLU A 89 3.97 -0.67 -8.50
N GLN A 90 3.38 -1.50 -7.65
CA GLN A 90 1.96 -1.83 -7.68
C GLN A 90 1.09 -0.62 -7.31
N ALA A 91 1.50 0.17 -6.33
CA ALA A 91 0.79 1.38 -5.94
C ALA A 91 0.80 2.43 -7.05
N LEU A 92 1.94 2.59 -7.73
CA LEU A 92 2.05 3.49 -8.87
C LEU A 92 1.19 3.04 -10.05
N ALA A 93 1.15 1.75 -10.32
CA ALA A 93 0.28 1.18 -11.36
C ALA A 93 -1.20 1.44 -11.03
N LEU A 94 -1.59 1.29 -9.76
CA LEU A 94 -2.94 1.58 -9.30
C LEU A 94 -3.28 3.06 -9.48
N GLN A 95 -2.38 3.95 -9.11
CA GLN A 95 -2.56 5.40 -9.29
C GLN A 95 -2.82 5.75 -10.76
N ARG A 96 -1.99 5.23 -11.65
CA ARG A 96 -2.12 5.49 -13.10
C ARG A 96 -3.42 4.94 -13.66
N ALA A 97 -3.80 3.74 -13.27
CA ALA A 97 -5.05 3.13 -13.73
C ALA A 97 -6.27 3.93 -13.25
N ALA A 98 -6.27 4.35 -11.98
CA ALA A 98 -7.35 5.17 -11.42
C ALA A 98 -7.44 6.54 -12.09
N GLU A 99 -6.31 7.18 -12.38
CA GLU A 99 -6.28 8.45 -13.11
C GLU A 99 -6.83 8.29 -14.53
N GLY A 100 -6.50 7.21 -15.23
CA GLY A 100 -7.02 6.91 -16.55
C GLY A 100 -8.54 6.78 -16.54
N THR A 101 -9.10 6.04 -15.57
CA THR A 101 -10.55 5.91 -15.43
C THR A 101 -11.22 7.24 -15.08
N LEU A 102 -10.61 8.00 -14.15
CA LEU A 102 -11.20 9.27 -13.69
C LEU A 102 -11.17 10.37 -14.74
N ARG A 103 -10.02 10.56 -15.41
CA ARG A 103 -9.79 11.72 -16.28
C ARG A 103 -10.10 11.44 -17.75
N GLU A 104 -9.86 10.23 -18.20
CA GLU A 104 -10.00 9.84 -19.60
C GLU A 104 -11.27 9.02 -19.87
N GLY A 105 -12.01 8.68 -18.82
CA GLY A 105 -13.20 7.86 -18.94
C GLY A 105 -12.93 6.42 -19.34
N ALA A 106 -11.71 5.91 -19.03
CA ALA A 106 -11.37 4.54 -19.35
C ALA A 106 -12.27 3.56 -18.57
N ALA A 107 -12.45 2.35 -19.12
CA ALA A 107 -13.21 1.30 -18.47
C ALA A 107 -12.60 0.96 -17.09
N PRO A 108 -13.42 0.51 -16.10
CA PRO A 108 -12.93 0.27 -14.75
C PRO A 108 -12.06 -0.97 -14.59
N GLU A 109 -12.10 -1.91 -15.54
CA GLU A 109 -11.39 -3.19 -15.40
C GLU A 109 -9.89 -3.06 -15.16
N PRO A 110 -9.12 -2.22 -15.87
CA PRO A 110 -7.69 -2.06 -15.58
C PRO A 110 -7.44 -1.54 -14.18
N MET A 111 -8.28 -0.65 -13.68
CA MET A 111 -8.20 -0.12 -12.32
C MET A 111 -8.48 -1.22 -11.28
N LEU A 112 -9.50 -2.05 -11.52
CA LEU A 112 -9.82 -3.17 -10.64
C LEU A 112 -8.70 -4.21 -10.63
N ASP A 113 -8.12 -4.51 -11.80
CA ASP A 113 -6.99 -5.43 -11.91
C ASP A 113 -5.77 -4.93 -11.12
N ALA A 114 -5.44 -3.64 -11.24
CA ALA A 114 -4.34 -3.04 -10.51
C ALA A 114 -4.59 -3.05 -8.99
N ALA A 115 -5.83 -2.82 -8.57
CA ALA A 115 -6.20 -2.88 -7.16
C ALA A 115 -6.09 -4.30 -6.60
N GLU A 116 -6.55 -5.31 -7.32
CA GLU A 116 -6.39 -6.70 -6.91
C GLU A 116 -4.92 -7.11 -6.80
N ALA A 117 -4.09 -6.67 -7.73
CA ALA A 117 -2.65 -6.95 -7.69
C ALA A 117 -1.99 -6.34 -6.46
N TYR A 118 -2.46 -5.17 -6.01
CA TYR A 118 -1.93 -4.52 -4.81
C TYR A 118 -2.36 -5.23 -3.53
N LEU A 119 -3.57 -5.74 -3.49
CA LEU A 119 -4.09 -6.44 -2.32
C LEU A 119 -3.39 -7.79 -2.10
#